data_bf38179f51f8e9869675c59f48da8209
#
_entry.id   bf38179f51f8e9869675c59f48da8209
#
_cell.length_a   1.000
_cell.length_b   1.000
_cell.length_c   1.000
_cell.angle_alpha   90.00
_cell.angle_beta   90.00
_cell.angle_gamma   90.00
#
_symmetry.space_group_name_H-M   'P 1'
#
loop_
_entity.id
_entity.type
_entity.pdbx_description
1 polymer ?
#
loop_
_entity_poly.entity_id
_entity_poly.type
_entity_poly.pdbx_seq_one_letter_code
_entity_poly.pdbx_strand_id
1 'polypeptide(L)'
;PFGEIHLPSKKYDEIKDFSSVAEEEKRWFIHEMAHVWQYFAMDICVACRGVGISTKGGYLQKHPSGRLMAYFYDLLGADANKEFKDFNIEQQADIICHYFLVKYHRNYVLKLSNLPTLLAEQSRREYVLRDFLKNPLDKKLKSVAWGWGENNKNKNISKRARTKGFYRKGRDFYSF
;
A
#
# COMPACT_ATOMS: atom_id res chain seq x y z
N PRO A 1 -3.17 -13.81 -3.08
CA PRO A 1 -2.57 -13.26 -4.31
C PRO A 1 -3.39 -13.54 -5.57
N PHE A 2 -4.39 -14.41 -5.49
CA PHE A 2 -5.28 -14.76 -6.62
C PHE A 2 -6.73 -14.28 -6.38
N GLY A 3 -6.88 -13.09 -5.78
CA GLY A 3 -8.18 -12.52 -5.45
C GLY A 3 -8.76 -13.02 -4.12
N GLU A 4 -7.96 -13.68 -3.31
CA GLU A 4 -8.34 -14.19 -1.99
C GLU A 4 -7.52 -13.54 -0.89
N ILE A 5 -8.13 -13.28 0.26
CA ILE A 5 -7.45 -12.83 1.46
C ILE A 5 -7.04 -14.06 2.27
N HIS A 6 -5.75 -14.19 2.53
CA HIS A 6 -5.22 -15.26 3.36
C HIS A 6 -5.01 -14.78 4.80
N LEU A 7 -5.86 -15.23 5.70
CA LEU A 7 -5.71 -14.99 7.14
C LEU A 7 -4.81 -16.07 7.77
N PRO A 8 -3.95 -15.71 8.73
CA PRO A 8 -3.35 -16.70 9.60
C PRO A 8 -4.44 -17.54 10.28
N SER A 9 -4.26 -18.86 10.37
CA SER A 9 -5.30 -19.81 10.83
C SER A 9 -5.92 -19.42 12.18
N LYS A 10 -5.13 -18.96 13.15
CA LYS A 10 -5.64 -18.49 14.45
C LYS A 10 -6.60 -17.30 14.28
N LYS A 11 -6.25 -16.31 13.44
CA LYS A 11 -7.13 -15.14 13.19
C LYS A 11 -8.38 -15.50 12.41
N TYR A 12 -8.34 -16.50 11.54
CA TYR A 12 -9.50 -16.95 10.78
C TYR A 12 -10.63 -17.49 11.67
N ASP A 13 -10.26 -18.22 12.72
CA ASP A 13 -11.24 -18.79 13.66
C ASP A 13 -11.83 -17.74 14.62
N GLU A 14 -11.04 -16.70 14.94
CA GLU A 14 -11.41 -15.64 15.89
C GLU A 14 -12.25 -14.52 15.25
N ILE A 15 -11.97 -14.15 14.00
CA ILE A 15 -12.63 -13.02 13.34
C ILE A 15 -13.82 -13.52 12.51
N LYS A 16 -15.02 -13.30 13.03
CA LYS A 16 -16.28 -13.60 12.33
C LYS A 16 -16.81 -12.41 11.52
N ASP A 17 -16.45 -11.20 11.91
CA ASP A 17 -16.92 -9.96 11.30
C ASP A 17 -15.87 -8.85 11.44
N PHE A 18 -15.31 -8.42 10.31
CA PHE A 18 -14.33 -7.35 10.27
C PHE A 18 -14.90 -5.96 10.61
N SER A 19 -16.21 -5.77 10.63
CA SER A 19 -16.80 -4.52 11.09
C SER A 19 -16.64 -4.31 12.60
N SER A 20 -16.53 -5.40 13.37
CA SER A 20 -16.46 -5.41 14.83
C SER A 20 -15.06 -5.52 15.42
N VAL A 21 -14.02 -5.71 14.58
CA VAL A 21 -12.63 -5.82 15.05
C VAL A 21 -12.01 -4.46 15.35
N ALA A 22 -10.82 -4.46 15.96
CA ALA A 22 -10.05 -3.25 16.20
C ALA A 22 -9.67 -2.54 14.89
N GLU A 23 -9.42 -1.23 14.97
CA GLU A 23 -9.13 -0.40 13.79
C GLU A 23 -7.88 -0.85 13.03
N GLU A 24 -6.93 -1.48 13.70
CA GLU A 24 -5.72 -2.03 13.09
C GLU A 24 -6.02 -3.23 12.19
N GLU A 25 -6.89 -4.15 12.64
CA GLU A 25 -7.38 -5.24 11.81
C GLU A 25 -8.24 -4.73 10.65
N LYS A 26 -9.08 -3.71 10.87
CA LYS A 26 -9.83 -3.05 9.78
C LYS A 26 -8.89 -2.44 8.75
N ARG A 27 -7.84 -1.76 9.21
CA ARG A 27 -6.82 -1.18 8.35
C ARG A 27 -6.19 -2.24 7.46
N TRP A 28 -5.73 -3.34 8.06
CA TRP A 28 -5.16 -4.46 7.32
C TRP A 28 -6.16 -5.05 6.33
N PHE A 29 -7.40 -5.31 6.77
CA PHE A 29 -8.44 -5.88 5.92
C PHE A 29 -8.75 -5.00 4.70
N ILE A 30 -8.87 -3.69 4.87
CA ILE A 30 -9.11 -2.76 3.76
C ILE A 30 -7.93 -2.75 2.76
N HIS A 31 -6.69 -2.85 3.26
CA HIS A 31 -5.51 -2.97 2.41
C HIS A 31 -5.58 -4.24 1.55
N GLU A 32 -5.85 -5.38 2.15
CA GLU A 32 -5.98 -6.66 1.42
C GLU A 32 -7.18 -6.67 0.45
N MET A 33 -8.31 -6.05 0.83
CA MET A 33 -9.45 -5.88 -0.06
C MET A 33 -9.11 -5.02 -1.29
N ALA A 34 -8.20 -4.07 -1.17
CA ALA A 34 -7.72 -3.32 -2.33
C ALA A 34 -6.96 -4.23 -3.30
N HIS A 35 -6.20 -5.22 -2.82
CA HIS A 35 -5.57 -6.23 -3.67
C HIS A 35 -6.59 -7.16 -4.35
N VAL A 36 -7.67 -7.53 -3.67
CA VAL A 36 -8.81 -8.26 -4.28
C VAL A 36 -9.43 -7.44 -5.41
N TRP A 37 -9.68 -6.14 -5.16
CA TRP A 37 -10.16 -5.22 -6.18
C TRP A 37 -9.19 -5.10 -7.37
N GLN A 38 -7.89 -4.96 -7.13
CA GLN A 38 -6.86 -4.90 -8.17
C GLN A 38 -6.88 -6.17 -9.04
N TYR A 39 -7.06 -7.32 -8.42
CA TYR A 39 -7.11 -8.60 -9.14
C TYR A 39 -8.36 -8.70 -10.01
N PHE A 40 -9.56 -8.57 -9.44
CA PHE A 40 -10.82 -8.80 -10.15
C PHE A 40 -11.26 -7.61 -11.01
N ALA A 41 -11.18 -6.40 -10.49
CA ALA A 41 -11.69 -5.24 -11.19
C ALA A 41 -10.67 -4.66 -12.19
N MET A 42 -9.37 -4.73 -11.86
CA MET A 42 -8.32 -4.13 -12.69
C MET A 42 -7.53 -5.14 -13.52
N ASP A 43 -7.81 -6.43 -13.42
CA ASP A 43 -7.05 -7.50 -14.09
C ASP A 43 -5.55 -7.39 -13.83
N ILE A 44 -5.18 -7.17 -12.59
CA ILE A 44 -3.78 -7.09 -12.16
C ILE A 44 -3.36 -8.45 -11.59
N CYS A 45 -2.29 -9.03 -12.11
CA CYS A 45 -1.59 -10.11 -11.43
C CYS A 45 -0.87 -9.53 -10.19
N VAL A 46 -1.55 -9.49 -9.04
CA VAL A 46 -1.01 -8.92 -7.79
C VAL A 46 0.28 -9.62 -7.38
N ALA A 47 0.33 -10.97 -7.46
CA ALA A 47 1.53 -11.74 -7.17
C ALA A 47 2.71 -11.36 -8.09
N CYS A 48 2.45 -11.20 -9.41
CA CYS A 48 3.49 -10.79 -10.37
C CYS A 48 4.04 -9.39 -10.06
N ARG A 49 3.16 -8.46 -9.67
CA ARG A 49 3.55 -7.10 -9.27
C ARG A 49 4.32 -7.10 -7.95
N GLY A 50 3.90 -7.91 -6.97
CA GLY A 50 4.62 -8.10 -5.72
C GLY A 50 6.04 -8.63 -5.94
N VAL A 51 6.23 -9.60 -6.83
CA VAL A 51 7.57 -10.05 -7.26
C VAL A 51 8.37 -8.90 -7.87
N GLY A 52 7.77 -8.10 -8.75
CA GLY A 52 8.41 -6.92 -9.34
C GLY A 52 8.86 -5.89 -8.29
N ILE A 53 8.05 -5.65 -7.26
CA ILE A 53 8.40 -4.78 -6.13
C ILE A 53 9.54 -5.40 -5.31
N SER A 54 9.47 -6.71 -5.03
CA SER A 54 10.47 -7.45 -4.26
C SER A 54 11.84 -7.45 -4.93
N THR A 55 11.90 -7.73 -6.23
CA THR A 55 13.15 -7.76 -7.01
C THR A 55 13.84 -6.39 -7.05
N LYS A 56 13.08 -5.31 -6.92
CA LYS A 56 13.60 -3.93 -6.79
C LYS A 56 13.93 -3.56 -5.34
N GLY A 57 13.79 -4.48 -4.38
CA GLY A 57 14.09 -4.26 -2.96
C GLY A 57 13.02 -3.47 -2.21
N GLY A 58 11.81 -3.30 -2.76
CA GLY A 58 10.76 -2.49 -2.15
C GLY A 58 10.32 -2.96 -0.76
N TYR A 59 10.32 -4.27 -0.52
CA TYR A 59 10.00 -4.85 0.80
C TYR A 59 11.22 -4.99 1.74
N LEU A 60 12.40 -4.58 1.32
CA LEU A 60 13.62 -4.66 2.14
C LEU A 60 14.17 -3.28 2.49
N GLN A 61 13.98 -2.32 1.61
CA GLN A 61 14.52 -0.97 1.79
C GLN A 61 13.51 -0.10 2.52
N LYS A 62 14.02 0.66 3.48
CA LYS A 62 13.20 1.63 4.24
C LYS A 62 13.50 3.05 3.79
N HIS A 63 12.46 3.84 3.69
CA HIS A 63 12.57 5.29 3.63
C HIS A 63 13.09 5.82 4.99
N PRO A 64 13.75 7.01 5.06
CA PRO A 64 14.18 7.62 6.33
C PRO A 64 13.06 7.76 7.38
N SER A 65 11.79 7.81 6.97
CA SER A 65 10.63 7.77 7.87
C SER A 65 10.37 6.40 8.52
N GLY A 66 11.16 5.37 8.18
CA GLY A 66 10.99 3.99 8.68
C GLY A 66 10.05 3.11 7.87
N ARG A 67 9.22 3.68 6.97
CA ARG A 67 8.31 2.88 6.11
C ARG A 67 9.08 2.14 5.03
N LEU A 68 8.65 0.92 4.70
CA LEU A 68 9.18 0.18 3.56
C LEU A 68 8.87 0.92 2.26
N MET A 69 9.82 0.92 1.32
CA MET A 69 9.69 1.65 0.05
C MET A 69 8.51 1.18 -0.81
N ALA A 70 8.11 -0.09 -0.68
CA ALA A 70 6.92 -0.63 -1.34
C ALA A 70 5.66 0.18 -1.02
N TYR A 71 5.52 0.61 0.24
CA TYR A 71 4.34 1.31 0.78
C TYR A 71 4.52 2.82 0.90
N PHE A 72 5.76 3.31 0.75
CA PHE A 72 6.04 4.72 0.95
C PHE A 72 5.53 5.56 -0.22
N TYR A 73 4.78 6.59 0.10
CA TYR A 73 4.36 7.66 -0.82
C TYR A 73 4.35 9.01 -0.06
N ASP A 74 4.46 10.10 -0.81
CA ASP A 74 4.47 11.48 -0.28
C ASP A 74 3.59 12.37 -1.16
N LEU A 75 2.32 12.49 -0.79
CA LEU A 75 1.31 13.20 -1.58
C LEU A 75 1.48 14.73 -1.57
N LEU A 76 2.26 15.28 -0.64
CA LEU A 76 2.52 16.73 -0.55
C LEU A 76 3.90 17.10 -1.11
N GLY A 77 4.76 16.12 -1.34
CA GLY A 77 6.11 16.32 -1.85
C GLY A 77 6.37 15.59 -3.16
N ALA A 78 7.17 14.52 -3.12
CA ALA A 78 7.67 13.84 -4.31
C ALA A 78 6.57 13.27 -5.23
N ASP A 79 5.43 12.91 -4.69
CA ASP A 79 4.31 12.30 -5.42
C ASP A 79 3.13 13.26 -5.62
N ALA A 80 3.32 14.56 -5.36
CA ALA A 80 2.25 15.57 -5.41
C ALA A 80 1.56 15.67 -6.79
N ASN A 81 2.23 15.31 -7.87
CA ASN A 81 1.71 15.38 -9.24
C ASN A 81 1.24 14.02 -9.79
N LYS A 82 1.34 12.95 -8.99
CA LYS A 82 0.91 11.63 -9.44
C LYS A 82 -0.61 11.48 -9.44
N GLU A 83 -1.12 10.79 -10.46
CA GLU A 83 -2.47 10.25 -10.48
C GLU A 83 -2.52 8.87 -9.80
N PHE A 84 -3.70 8.40 -9.44
CA PHE A 84 -3.85 7.12 -8.73
C PHE A 84 -3.20 5.94 -9.44
N LYS A 85 -3.30 5.87 -10.77
CA LYS A 85 -2.67 4.82 -11.60
C LYS A 85 -1.14 4.79 -11.55
N ASP A 86 -0.49 5.92 -11.19
CA ASP A 86 0.97 6.06 -11.18
C ASP A 86 1.61 5.47 -9.91
N PHE A 87 0.79 5.10 -8.94
CA PHE A 87 1.22 4.42 -7.72
C PHE A 87 1.30 2.91 -7.97
N ASN A 88 2.28 2.24 -7.32
CA ASN A 88 2.34 0.78 -7.36
C ASN A 88 1.17 0.16 -6.59
N ILE A 89 1.02 -1.17 -6.66
CA ILE A 89 -0.14 -1.86 -6.06
C ILE A 89 -0.22 -1.67 -4.53
N GLU A 90 0.91 -1.67 -3.82
CA GLU A 90 0.96 -1.49 -2.36
C GLU A 90 0.62 -0.04 -1.97
N GLN A 91 1.18 0.92 -2.70
CA GLN A 91 0.87 2.33 -2.49
C GLN A 91 -0.61 2.65 -2.78
N GLN A 92 -1.20 2.07 -3.84
CA GLN A 92 -2.63 2.21 -4.13
C GLN A 92 -3.48 1.65 -2.98
N ALA A 93 -3.13 0.46 -2.47
CA ALA A 93 -3.82 -0.17 -1.35
C ALA A 93 -3.73 0.69 -0.08
N ASP A 94 -2.53 1.20 0.23
CA ASP A 94 -2.33 2.11 1.37
C ASP A 94 -3.07 3.46 1.21
N ILE A 95 -3.13 4.03 0.02
CA ILE A 95 -3.88 5.29 -0.25
C ILE A 95 -5.37 5.09 0.02
N ILE A 96 -5.96 3.97 -0.46
CA ILE A 96 -7.37 3.62 -0.18
C ILE A 96 -7.57 3.42 1.33
N CYS A 97 -6.70 2.63 1.96
CA CYS A 97 -6.76 2.34 3.38
C CYS A 97 -6.67 3.61 4.24
N HIS A 98 -5.69 4.47 3.98
CA HIS A 98 -5.51 5.71 4.73
C HIS A 98 -6.66 6.71 4.52
N TYR A 99 -7.25 6.74 3.31
CA TYR A 99 -8.48 7.50 3.09
C TYR A 99 -9.61 7.02 3.99
N PHE A 100 -9.85 5.71 4.02
CA PHE A 100 -10.87 5.10 4.86
C PHE A 100 -10.65 5.42 6.35
N LEU A 101 -9.43 5.25 6.84
CA LEU A 101 -9.09 5.53 8.24
C LEU A 101 -9.33 6.99 8.60
N VAL A 102 -8.83 7.93 7.82
CA VAL A 102 -8.99 9.37 8.13
C VAL A 102 -10.46 9.78 8.08
N LYS A 103 -11.23 9.21 7.16
CA LYS A 103 -12.65 9.57 6.99
C LYS A 103 -13.55 8.97 8.07
N TYR A 104 -13.32 7.72 8.44
CA TYR A 104 -14.25 6.97 9.29
C TYR A 104 -13.70 6.62 10.69
N HIS A 105 -12.39 6.65 10.88
CA HIS A 105 -11.70 6.27 12.10
C HIS A 105 -10.71 7.35 12.58
N ARG A 106 -11.10 8.62 12.45
CA ARG A 106 -10.24 9.77 12.76
C ARG A 106 -9.64 9.73 14.18
N ASN A 107 -10.40 9.29 15.16
CA ASN A 107 -9.91 9.19 16.55
C ASN A 107 -8.79 8.14 16.71
N TYR A 108 -8.84 7.04 15.97
CA TYR A 108 -7.75 6.08 15.91
C TYR A 108 -6.53 6.71 15.25
N VAL A 109 -6.75 7.34 14.10
CA VAL A 109 -5.69 8.04 13.38
C VAL A 109 -5.00 9.07 14.28
N LEU A 110 -5.71 9.81 15.14
CA LEU A 110 -5.15 10.78 16.10
C LEU A 110 -4.22 10.16 17.16
N LYS A 111 -4.24 8.87 17.38
CA LYS A 111 -3.37 8.14 18.31
C LYS A 111 -2.10 7.60 17.64
N LEU A 112 -2.01 7.61 16.32
CA LEU A 112 -0.84 7.12 15.61
C LEU A 112 0.25 8.19 15.54
N SER A 113 1.50 7.82 15.77
CA SER A 113 2.64 8.75 15.78
C SER A 113 2.91 9.44 14.42
N ASN A 114 2.45 8.84 13.32
CA ASN A 114 2.69 9.32 11.94
C ASN A 114 1.55 10.21 11.41
N LEU A 115 0.74 10.72 12.25
CA LEU A 115 -0.58 11.23 12.01
C LEU A 115 -0.72 12.62 11.40
N PRO A 116 0.10 13.58 11.79
CA PRO A 116 -0.01 14.90 11.20
C PRO A 116 0.05 14.84 9.68
N THR A 117 0.89 13.96 9.13
CA THR A 117 1.04 13.75 7.69
C THR A 117 -0.23 13.18 7.07
N LEU A 118 -0.85 12.15 7.66
CA LEU A 118 -2.08 11.55 7.12
C LEU A 118 -3.23 12.56 7.06
N LEU A 119 -3.37 13.40 8.08
CA LEU A 119 -4.40 14.45 8.10
C LEU A 119 -4.10 15.57 7.09
N ALA A 120 -2.85 16.03 7.03
CA ALA A 120 -2.45 17.07 6.10
C ALA A 120 -2.62 16.63 4.63
N GLU A 121 -2.39 15.37 4.34
CA GLU A 121 -2.52 14.80 3.01
C GLU A 121 -3.98 14.50 2.60
N GLN A 122 -4.96 14.61 3.50
CA GLN A 122 -6.32 14.12 3.23
C GLN A 122 -6.95 14.74 1.99
N SER A 123 -6.89 16.06 1.81
CA SER A 123 -7.44 16.73 0.63
C SER A 123 -6.77 16.25 -0.66
N ARG A 124 -5.45 16.03 -0.63
CA ARG A 124 -4.73 15.53 -1.80
C ARG A 124 -5.07 14.06 -2.05
N ARG A 125 -5.27 13.26 -1.01
CA ARG A 125 -5.68 11.85 -1.11
C ARG A 125 -7.07 11.75 -1.73
N GLU A 126 -8.01 12.58 -1.33
CA GLU A 126 -9.35 12.68 -1.95
C GLU A 126 -9.27 13.03 -3.43
N TYR A 127 -8.42 14.00 -3.79
CA TYR A 127 -8.19 14.34 -5.19
C TYR A 127 -7.60 13.16 -5.98
N VAL A 128 -6.60 12.45 -5.45
CA VAL A 128 -6.01 11.28 -6.09
C VAL A 128 -7.05 10.17 -6.28
N LEU A 129 -7.94 9.97 -5.30
CA LEU A 129 -8.98 8.94 -5.33
C LEU A 129 -10.27 9.38 -6.02
N ARG A 130 -10.39 10.60 -6.53
CA ARG A 130 -11.65 11.14 -7.08
C ARG A 130 -12.33 10.24 -8.11
N ASP A 131 -11.54 9.68 -9.02
CA ASP A 131 -12.07 8.81 -10.09
C ASP A 131 -12.40 7.40 -9.54
N PHE A 132 -11.61 6.88 -8.60
CA PHE A 132 -11.90 5.65 -7.86
C PHE A 132 -13.21 5.77 -7.07
N LEU A 133 -13.40 6.87 -6.35
CA LEU A 133 -14.60 7.12 -5.55
C LEU A 133 -15.85 7.28 -6.42
N LYS A 134 -15.69 7.78 -7.63
CA LYS A 134 -16.77 7.94 -8.61
C LYS A 134 -17.14 6.64 -9.30
N ASN A 135 -16.15 5.88 -9.74
CA ASN A 135 -16.34 4.60 -10.43
C ASN A 135 -15.15 3.67 -10.21
N PRO A 136 -15.17 2.81 -9.18
CA PRO A 136 -14.06 1.92 -8.88
C PRO A 136 -13.83 0.82 -9.94
N LEU A 137 -14.70 0.69 -10.92
CA LEU A 137 -14.55 -0.28 -12.02
C LEU A 137 -13.90 0.32 -13.28
N ASP A 138 -13.57 1.61 -13.28
CA ASP A 138 -12.90 2.25 -14.42
C ASP A 138 -11.48 1.68 -14.57
N LYS A 139 -11.25 1.03 -15.71
CA LYS A 139 -9.94 0.41 -16.06
C LYS A 139 -8.78 1.42 -16.12
N LYS A 140 -9.06 2.72 -16.23
CA LYS A 140 -8.03 3.79 -16.15
C LYS A 140 -7.36 3.88 -14.78
N LEU A 141 -7.96 3.31 -13.74
CA LEU A 141 -7.41 3.24 -12.38
C LEU A 141 -6.30 2.20 -12.24
N LYS A 142 -6.15 1.31 -13.22
CA LYS A 142 -5.16 0.24 -13.21
C LYS A 142 -3.76 0.81 -13.01
N SER A 143 -3.05 0.31 -11.98
CA SER A 143 -1.66 0.68 -11.73
C SER A 143 -0.78 0.39 -12.95
N VAL A 144 -0.03 1.38 -13.39
CA VAL A 144 0.98 1.24 -14.46
C VAL A 144 2.38 1.03 -13.90
N ALA A 145 2.61 1.31 -12.62
CA ALA A 145 3.90 1.14 -11.97
C ALA A 145 4.18 -0.34 -11.65
N TRP A 146 5.36 -0.83 -12.07
CA TRP A 146 5.82 -2.21 -11.84
C TRP A 146 6.70 -2.37 -10.61
N GLY A 147 6.97 -1.28 -9.89
CA GLY A 147 7.81 -1.29 -8.71
C GLY A 147 7.75 0.05 -8.00
N TRP A 148 8.58 0.22 -6.96
CA TRP A 148 8.74 1.50 -6.31
C TRP A 148 9.82 2.33 -7.04
N GLY A 149 9.67 3.64 -7.04
CA GLY A 149 10.71 4.58 -7.51
C GLY A 149 10.90 4.68 -9.01
N GLU A 150 9.96 4.20 -9.85
CA GLU A 150 10.07 4.32 -11.31
C GLU A 150 10.13 5.77 -11.81
N ASN A 151 9.65 6.72 -11.01
CA ASN A 151 9.73 8.16 -11.29
C ASN A 151 10.75 8.91 -10.43
N ASN A 152 11.44 8.24 -9.50
CA ASN A 152 12.50 8.87 -8.71
C ASN A 152 13.82 8.79 -9.45
N LYS A 153 14.25 9.90 -10.04
CA LYS A 153 15.58 10.08 -10.67
C LYS A 153 16.75 9.99 -9.67
N ASN A 154 16.55 9.51 -8.45
CA ASN A 154 17.62 9.23 -7.50
C ASN A 154 18.29 7.90 -7.81
N LYS A 155 19.07 7.89 -8.90
CA LYS A 155 19.94 6.78 -9.33
C LYS A 155 20.98 6.33 -8.30
N ASN A 156 21.10 7.01 -7.17
CA ASN A 156 22.18 6.76 -6.21
C ASN A 156 21.86 5.67 -5.17
N ILE A 157 20.60 5.29 -4.98
CA ILE A 157 20.23 4.26 -4.01
C ILE A 157 20.39 2.84 -4.60
N SER A 158 20.20 2.70 -5.93
CA SER A 158 20.24 1.38 -6.58
C SER A 158 21.66 0.78 -6.72
N LYS A 159 22.72 1.59 -6.65
CA LYS A 159 24.10 1.08 -6.78
C LYS A 159 24.64 0.38 -5.53
N ARG A 160 24.12 0.68 -4.33
CA ARG A 160 24.56 0.02 -3.08
C ARG A 160 23.92 -1.34 -2.81
N ALA A 161 22.78 -1.63 -3.42
CA ALA A 161 22.06 -2.89 -3.19
C ALA A 161 22.56 -4.08 -4.04
N ARG A 162 23.38 -3.83 -5.07
CA ARG A 162 23.87 -4.89 -5.99
C ARG A 162 25.01 -5.77 -5.43
N THR A 163 25.56 -5.47 -4.27
CA THR A 163 26.79 -6.12 -3.77
C THR A 163 26.60 -7.12 -2.64
N LYS A 164 25.37 -7.40 -2.20
CA LYS A 164 25.17 -8.50 -1.21
C LYS A 164 23.92 -9.31 -1.56
N GLY A 165 24.16 -10.39 -2.29
CA GLY A 165 23.20 -11.48 -2.40
C GLY A 165 23.00 -12.13 -1.04
N PHE A 166 21.74 -12.27 -0.63
CA PHE A 166 21.39 -13.15 0.47
C PHE A 166 20.00 -13.74 0.31
N TYR A 167 20.02 -15.04 0.08
CA TYR A 167 18.91 -15.93 0.40
C TYR A 167 18.80 -16.01 1.91
N ARG A 168 17.65 -15.74 2.49
CA ARG A 168 17.32 -16.21 3.83
C ARG A 168 15.87 -16.67 3.94
N LYS A 169 15.76 -17.91 4.36
CA LYS A 169 14.54 -18.64 4.68
C LYS A 169 13.70 -17.93 5.74
N GLY A 170 12.40 -17.91 5.47
CA GLY A 170 11.24 -17.85 6.32
C GLY A 170 11.38 -17.38 7.77
N ARG A 171 10.61 -16.41 8.07
CA ARG A 171 9.78 -16.06 9.24
C ARG A 171 9.73 -14.54 9.46
N ASP A 172 8.54 -14.10 9.80
CA ASP A 172 8.18 -12.77 10.30
C ASP A 172 8.07 -11.63 9.27
N PHE A 173 6.97 -11.69 8.52
CA PHE A 173 6.48 -10.62 7.65
C PHE A 173 5.46 -9.72 8.37
N TYR A 174 5.68 -9.35 9.61
CA TYR A 174 4.85 -8.32 10.26
C TYR A 174 5.67 -7.59 11.32
N SER A 175 6.34 -6.53 10.93
CA SER A 175 6.61 -5.38 11.81
C SER A 175 6.10 -4.13 11.11
N PHE A 176 4.96 -3.69 11.54
CA PHE A 176 4.34 -2.41 11.17
C PHE A 176 5.02 -1.24 11.86
#